data_d201b7573cfee36ca17c77f0987ba472
#
_entry.id   d201b7573cfee36ca17c77f0987ba472
#
_cell.length_a   1.000
_cell.length_b   1.000
_cell.length_c   1.000
_cell.angle_alpha   90.00
_cell.angle_beta   90.00
_cell.angle_gamma   90.00
#
_symmetry.space_group_name_H-M   'P 1'
#
loop_
_entity.id
_entity.type
_entity.pdbx_description
1 polymer ?
#
loop_
_entity_poly.entity_id
_entity_poly.type
_entity_poly.pdbx_seq_one_letter_code
_entity_poly.pdbx_strand_id
1 'polypeptide(L)'
;MRPRPVPQDASPRIPWLSLIFGFGPMLPIVGGAALAWAAAGETRGLVATLTLAWACAILTFLAGVRRGLSFRTVGGPTAAQMLTMMGLFGLGVAAVAALVLGRPALATALLLAGYGALVILDPVAAREGEAPRHFARLRPLQIPLALAGLGALLALALAA
;
A
#
# COMPACT_ATOMS: atom_id res chain seq x y z
N MET A 1 12.13 -31.68 -21.16
CA MET A 1 12.23 -31.45 -19.70
C MET A 1 10.97 -30.73 -19.29
N ARG A 2 10.04 -31.36 -18.55
CA ARG A 2 8.80 -30.68 -18.08
C ARG A 2 9.18 -29.75 -16.90
N PRO A 3 8.81 -28.48 -16.90
CA PRO A 3 9.06 -27.62 -15.76
C PRO A 3 8.34 -28.22 -14.55
N ARG A 4 9.07 -28.39 -13.44
CA ARG A 4 8.46 -28.78 -12.16
C ARG A 4 7.47 -27.69 -11.77
N PRO A 5 6.20 -28.03 -11.43
CA PRO A 5 5.30 -27.07 -10.85
C PRO A 5 5.98 -26.51 -9.59
N VAL A 6 6.11 -25.20 -9.51
CA VAL A 6 6.52 -24.55 -8.26
C VAL A 6 5.48 -24.96 -7.23
N PRO A 7 5.85 -25.59 -6.09
CA PRO A 7 4.90 -25.96 -5.08
C PRO A 7 4.16 -24.67 -4.68
N GLN A 8 2.86 -24.62 -4.93
CA GLN A 8 2.03 -23.60 -4.30
C GLN A 8 2.13 -23.89 -2.81
N ASP A 9 2.72 -22.95 -2.04
CA ASP A 9 2.87 -23.11 -0.60
C ASP A 9 1.52 -23.48 0.01
N ALA A 10 1.32 -24.78 0.24
CA ALA A 10 0.12 -25.37 0.85
C ALA A 10 0.06 -25.07 2.36
N SER A 11 1.06 -24.34 2.89
CA SER A 11 1.12 -23.98 4.30
C SER A 11 0.05 -22.93 4.63
N PRO A 12 -0.87 -23.24 5.57
CA PRO A 12 -1.83 -22.25 6.07
C PRO A 12 -1.18 -21.18 6.95
N ARG A 13 0.12 -21.29 7.23
CA ARG A 13 0.88 -20.36 8.08
C ARG A 13 1.39 -19.20 7.24
N ILE A 14 1.19 -17.98 7.75
CA ILE A 14 1.78 -16.77 7.17
C ILE A 14 3.29 -16.81 7.47
N PRO A 15 4.18 -16.74 6.46
CA PRO A 15 5.62 -16.70 6.71
C PRO A 15 5.97 -15.48 7.57
N TRP A 16 6.87 -15.65 8.56
CA TRP A 16 7.24 -14.58 9.48
C TRP A 16 7.82 -13.34 8.78
N LEU A 17 8.58 -13.55 7.69
CA LEU A 17 9.04 -12.45 6.83
C LEU A 17 7.88 -11.66 6.23
N SER A 18 6.79 -12.34 5.82
CA SER A 18 5.60 -11.65 5.29
C SER A 18 4.89 -10.82 6.36
N LEU A 19 4.99 -11.20 7.65
CA LEU A 19 4.50 -10.38 8.74
C LEU A 19 5.35 -9.12 8.92
N ILE A 20 6.69 -9.26 8.96
CA ILE A 20 7.59 -8.12 9.12
C ILE A 20 7.47 -7.15 7.93
N PHE A 21 7.57 -7.66 6.70
CA PHE A 21 7.48 -6.83 5.50
C PHE A 21 6.04 -6.37 5.20
N GLY A 22 5.05 -7.00 5.82
CA GLY A 22 3.67 -6.55 5.76
C GLY A 22 3.40 -5.40 6.74
N PHE A 23 3.60 -5.62 8.04
CA PHE A 23 3.28 -4.63 9.06
C PHE A 23 4.35 -3.55 9.21
N GLY A 24 5.64 -3.90 9.05
CA GLY A 24 6.76 -2.97 9.22
C GLY A 24 6.58 -1.65 8.45
N PRO A 25 6.28 -1.67 7.14
CA PRO A 25 6.06 -0.45 6.36
C PRO A 25 4.84 0.38 6.80
N MET A 26 3.86 -0.20 7.50
CA MET A 26 2.67 0.50 7.99
C MET A 26 2.93 1.27 9.29
N LEU A 27 3.89 0.82 10.12
CA LEU A 27 4.22 1.45 11.39
C LEU A 27 4.67 2.91 11.26
N PRO A 28 5.54 3.31 10.30
CA PRO A 28 5.89 4.71 10.11
C PRO A 28 4.69 5.59 9.72
N ILE A 29 3.67 5.03 9.05
CA ILE A 29 2.47 5.81 8.68
C ILE A 29 1.66 6.13 9.94
N VAL A 30 1.44 5.12 10.81
CA VAL A 30 0.69 5.31 12.06
C VAL A 30 1.49 6.15 13.05
N GLY A 31 2.76 5.82 13.26
CA GLY A 31 3.65 6.54 14.17
C GLY A 31 3.88 7.98 13.74
N GLY A 32 4.09 8.22 12.43
CA GLY A 32 4.24 9.55 11.86
C GLY A 32 2.96 10.38 12.00
N ALA A 33 1.79 9.78 11.79
CA ALA A 33 0.50 10.45 12.03
C ALA A 33 0.36 10.86 13.49
N ALA A 34 0.62 9.95 14.44
CA ALA A 34 0.57 10.25 15.86
C ALA A 34 1.55 11.36 16.26
N LEU A 35 2.78 11.31 15.73
CA LEU A 35 3.79 12.34 15.98
C LEU A 35 3.39 13.70 15.38
N ALA A 36 2.80 13.72 14.17
CA ALA A 36 2.31 14.96 13.56
C ALA A 36 1.20 15.62 14.39
N TRP A 37 0.33 14.83 15.02
CA TRP A 37 -0.70 15.33 15.94
C TRP A 37 -0.11 15.87 17.24
N ALA A 38 0.95 15.24 17.76
CA ALA A 38 1.63 15.68 18.98
C ALA A 38 2.55 16.89 18.75
N ALA A 39 3.06 17.09 17.53
CA ALA A 39 3.96 18.18 17.18
C ALA A 39 3.21 19.51 16.95
N ALA A 40 3.97 20.62 16.94
CA ALA A 40 3.46 21.97 16.65
C ALA A 40 4.33 22.68 15.61
N GLY A 41 3.79 23.75 15.01
CA GLY A 41 4.52 24.60 14.07
C GLY A 41 5.14 23.86 12.90
N GLU A 42 6.34 24.21 12.50
CA GLU A 42 7.06 23.64 11.35
C GLU A 42 7.31 22.13 11.51
N THR A 43 7.59 21.66 12.73
CA THR A 43 7.83 20.23 13.01
C THR A 43 6.61 19.38 12.62
N ARG A 44 5.40 19.85 12.89
CA ARG A 44 4.16 19.17 12.46
C ARG A 44 4.13 19.00 10.93
N GLY A 45 4.35 20.09 10.20
CA GLY A 45 4.36 20.09 8.75
C GLY A 45 5.41 19.14 8.16
N LEU A 46 6.61 19.18 8.71
CA LEU A 46 7.71 18.30 8.29
C LEU A 46 7.38 16.83 8.52
N VAL A 47 6.92 16.46 9.73
CA VAL A 47 6.57 15.08 10.07
C VAL A 47 5.44 14.58 9.19
N ALA A 48 4.38 15.37 8.99
CA ALA A 48 3.27 15.00 8.12
C ALA A 48 3.76 14.77 6.67
N THR A 49 4.57 15.68 6.14
CA THR A 49 5.11 15.56 4.77
C THR A 49 5.98 14.32 4.60
N LEU A 50 6.90 14.04 5.53
CA LEU A 50 7.74 12.84 5.50
C LEU A 50 6.92 11.55 5.60
N THR A 51 5.88 11.55 6.44
CA THR A 51 4.97 10.41 6.58
C THR A 51 4.20 10.15 5.29
N LEU A 52 3.68 11.20 4.65
CA LEU A 52 2.99 11.08 3.37
C LEU A 52 3.94 10.65 2.24
N ALA A 53 5.16 11.17 2.20
CA ALA A 53 6.18 10.74 1.24
C ALA A 53 6.52 9.24 1.41
N TRP A 54 6.66 8.78 2.66
CA TRP A 54 6.81 7.36 2.96
C TRP A 54 5.62 6.53 2.46
N ALA A 55 4.39 6.98 2.72
CA ALA A 55 3.18 6.31 2.24
C ALA A 55 3.12 6.23 0.70
N CYS A 56 3.54 7.29 -0.01
CA CYS A 56 3.68 7.29 -1.48
C CYS A 56 4.67 6.20 -1.93
N ALA A 57 5.85 6.13 -1.32
CA ALA A 57 6.87 5.14 -1.65
C ALA A 57 6.36 3.70 -1.44
N ILE A 58 5.65 3.45 -0.34
CA ILE A 58 5.08 2.12 -0.06
C ILE A 58 3.96 1.78 -1.04
N LEU A 59 3.08 2.72 -1.41
CA LEU A 59 2.02 2.46 -2.39
C LEU A 59 2.61 2.11 -3.78
N THR A 60 3.61 2.85 -4.24
CA THR A 60 4.29 2.57 -5.52
C THR A 60 5.05 1.24 -5.47
N PHE A 61 5.68 0.91 -4.33
CA PHE A 61 6.30 -0.40 -4.10
C PHE A 61 5.26 -1.53 -4.19
N LEU A 62 4.09 -1.39 -3.57
CA LEU A 62 3.02 -2.38 -3.63
C LEU A 62 2.47 -2.56 -5.04
N ALA A 63 2.38 -1.49 -5.83
CA ALA A 63 2.09 -1.58 -7.26
C ALA A 63 3.15 -2.42 -8.01
N GLY A 64 4.43 -2.23 -7.70
CA GLY A 64 5.53 -3.04 -8.22
C GLY A 64 5.45 -4.52 -7.81
N VAL A 65 5.04 -4.82 -6.57
CA VAL A 65 4.78 -6.19 -6.12
C VAL A 65 3.69 -6.85 -6.98
N ARG A 66 2.59 -6.15 -7.27
CA ARG A 66 1.53 -6.65 -8.18
C ARG A 66 2.07 -6.90 -9.59
N ARG A 67 2.95 -6.03 -10.09
CA ARG A 67 3.64 -6.26 -11.37
C ARG A 67 4.47 -7.53 -11.33
N GLY A 68 5.22 -7.75 -10.26
CA GLY A 68 6.01 -8.98 -10.07
C GLY A 68 5.16 -10.24 -10.05
N LEU A 69 3.98 -10.21 -9.41
CA LEU A 69 3.05 -11.33 -9.36
C LEU A 69 2.46 -11.63 -10.75
N SER A 70 2.17 -10.61 -11.56
CA SER A 70 1.59 -10.80 -12.89
C SER A 70 2.48 -11.60 -13.86
N PHE A 71 3.80 -11.64 -13.64
CA PHE A 71 4.70 -12.48 -14.43
C PHE A 71 4.52 -13.99 -14.19
N ARG A 72 3.83 -14.38 -13.11
CA ARG A 72 3.55 -15.79 -12.79
C ARG A 72 2.24 -16.30 -13.41
N THR A 73 1.46 -15.41 -14.03
CA THR A 73 0.18 -15.74 -14.66
C THR A 73 0.44 -16.64 -15.88
N VAL A 74 -0.22 -17.79 -15.92
CA VAL A 74 -0.13 -18.72 -17.07
C VAL A 74 -0.74 -18.00 -18.29
N GLY A 75 0.01 -17.94 -19.40
CA GLY A 75 -0.39 -17.19 -20.60
C GLY A 75 0.02 -15.72 -20.59
N GLY A 76 0.69 -15.25 -19.52
CA GLY A 76 1.19 -13.90 -19.38
C GLY A 76 0.26 -12.96 -18.60
N PRO A 77 0.68 -11.71 -18.35
CA PRO A 77 -0.07 -10.72 -17.60
C PRO A 77 -1.41 -10.38 -18.28
N THR A 78 -2.49 -10.29 -17.51
CA THR A 78 -3.80 -9.85 -18.01
C THR A 78 -3.91 -8.32 -18.07
N ALA A 79 -4.81 -7.81 -18.92
CA ALA A 79 -5.08 -6.36 -18.99
C ALA A 79 -5.58 -5.82 -17.64
N ALA A 80 -6.39 -6.59 -16.90
CA ALA A 80 -6.89 -6.22 -15.57
C ALA A 80 -5.74 -6.07 -14.55
N GLN A 81 -4.77 -7.01 -14.55
CA GLN A 81 -3.59 -6.92 -13.70
C GLN A 81 -2.75 -5.69 -14.02
N MET A 82 -2.57 -5.37 -15.33
CA MET A 82 -1.83 -4.18 -15.75
C MET A 82 -2.55 -2.90 -15.34
N LEU A 83 -3.84 -2.82 -15.57
CA LEU A 83 -4.65 -1.64 -15.24
C LEU A 83 -4.65 -1.37 -13.73
N THR A 84 -4.84 -2.39 -12.90
CA THR A 84 -4.82 -2.23 -11.44
C THR A 84 -3.45 -1.81 -10.94
N MET A 85 -2.37 -2.38 -11.46
CA MET A 85 -1.01 -2.00 -11.12
C MET A 85 -0.72 -0.54 -11.53
N MET A 86 -1.04 -0.16 -12.77
CA MET A 86 -0.84 1.20 -13.27
C MET A 86 -1.68 2.22 -12.51
N GLY A 87 -2.92 1.86 -12.14
CA GLY A 87 -3.78 2.71 -11.33
C GLY A 87 -3.18 3.00 -9.95
N LEU A 88 -2.71 1.97 -9.24
CA LEU A 88 -2.06 2.12 -7.94
C LEU A 88 -0.76 2.93 -8.04
N PHE A 89 0.07 2.64 -9.05
CA PHE A 89 1.29 3.40 -9.31
C PHE A 89 0.97 4.87 -9.62
N GLY A 90 0.00 5.12 -10.49
CA GLY A 90 -0.47 6.46 -10.86
C GLY A 90 -0.98 7.25 -9.66
N LEU A 91 -1.76 6.62 -8.75
CA LEU A 91 -2.20 7.24 -7.50
C LEU A 91 -1.02 7.64 -6.61
N GLY A 92 0.00 6.77 -6.48
CA GLY A 92 1.21 7.08 -5.72
C GLY A 92 1.98 8.26 -6.30
N VAL A 93 2.19 8.28 -7.62
CA VAL A 93 2.87 9.38 -8.33
C VAL A 93 2.06 10.69 -8.25
N ALA A 94 0.75 10.62 -8.43
CA ALA A 94 -0.13 11.80 -8.29
C ALA A 94 -0.12 12.35 -6.87
N ALA A 95 -0.02 11.48 -5.85
CA ALA A 95 0.11 11.91 -4.46
C ALA A 95 1.46 12.63 -4.21
N VAL A 96 2.57 12.13 -4.79
CA VAL A 96 3.87 12.85 -4.76
C VAL A 96 3.74 14.22 -5.42
N ALA A 97 3.14 14.30 -6.60
CA ALA A 97 2.92 15.58 -7.29
C ALA A 97 2.08 16.55 -6.43
N ALA A 98 1.01 16.05 -5.79
CA ALA A 98 0.20 16.87 -4.89
C ALA A 98 1.00 17.38 -3.68
N LEU A 99 1.92 16.58 -3.10
CA LEU A 99 2.82 17.01 -2.03
C LEU A 99 3.77 18.12 -2.50
N VAL A 100 4.39 17.96 -3.67
CA VAL A 100 5.30 18.97 -4.25
C VAL A 100 4.57 20.28 -4.53
N LEU A 101 3.28 20.20 -4.91
CA LEU A 101 2.42 21.37 -5.14
C LEU A 101 1.83 21.97 -3.83
N GLY A 102 2.26 21.51 -2.64
CA GLY A 102 1.78 22.01 -1.36
C GLY A 102 0.31 21.67 -1.07
N ARG A 103 -0.19 20.53 -1.60
CA ARG A 103 -1.58 20.07 -1.41
C ARG A 103 -1.65 18.78 -0.59
N PRO A 104 -1.31 18.79 0.72
CA PRO A 104 -1.23 17.58 1.52
C PRO A 104 -2.58 16.87 1.67
N ALA A 105 -3.69 17.60 1.75
CA ALA A 105 -5.02 16.99 1.82
C ALA A 105 -5.34 16.17 0.54
N LEU A 106 -5.02 16.70 -0.65
CA LEU A 106 -5.19 15.98 -1.91
C LEU A 106 -4.27 14.75 -1.97
N ALA A 107 -2.99 14.89 -1.58
CA ALA A 107 -2.06 13.77 -1.52
C ALA A 107 -2.60 12.66 -0.62
N THR A 108 -3.10 13.00 0.56
CA THR A 108 -3.65 12.05 1.50
C THR A 108 -4.91 11.35 0.95
N ALA A 109 -5.81 12.10 0.28
CA ALA A 109 -7.00 11.53 -0.35
C ALA A 109 -6.64 10.51 -1.47
N LEU A 110 -5.64 10.83 -2.30
CA LEU A 110 -5.14 9.91 -3.33
C LEU A 110 -4.53 8.64 -2.72
N LEU A 111 -3.78 8.77 -1.61
CA LEU A 111 -3.23 7.64 -0.87
C LEU A 111 -4.34 6.79 -0.25
N LEU A 112 -5.35 7.40 0.37
CA LEU A 112 -6.51 6.69 0.92
C LEU A 112 -7.23 5.88 -0.17
N ALA A 113 -7.41 6.44 -1.37
CA ALA A 113 -7.98 5.72 -2.50
C ALA A 113 -7.10 4.52 -2.91
N GLY A 114 -5.78 4.70 -3.02
CA GLY A 114 -4.85 3.63 -3.38
C GLY A 114 -4.78 2.51 -2.35
N TYR A 115 -4.61 2.85 -1.07
CA TYR A 115 -4.60 1.85 0.01
C TYR A 115 -5.97 1.18 0.20
N GLY A 116 -7.07 1.94 0.05
CA GLY A 116 -8.43 1.39 0.07
C GLY A 116 -8.66 0.37 -1.04
N ALA A 117 -8.18 0.66 -2.25
CA ALA A 117 -8.23 -0.29 -3.36
C ALA A 117 -7.47 -1.59 -3.04
N LEU A 118 -6.30 -1.53 -2.39
CA LEU A 118 -5.51 -2.71 -2.02
C LEU A 118 -6.25 -3.63 -1.04
N VAL A 119 -7.08 -3.08 -0.12
CA VAL A 119 -7.89 -3.90 0.80
C VAL A 119 -8.83 -4.83 0.06
N ILE A 120 -9.31 -4.41 -1.10
CA ILE A 120 -10.24 -5.18 -1.93
C ILE A 120 -9.48 -6.03 -2.96
N LEU A 121 -8.57 -5.42 -3.69
CA LEU A 121 -7.91 -6.04 -4.84
C LEU A 121 -6.96 -7.18 -4.46
N ASP A 122 -6.22 -7.06 -3.35
CA ASP A 122 -5.25 -8.09 -2.97
C ASP A 122 -5.92 -9.39 -2.47
N PRO A 123 -6.98 -9.35 -1.63
CA PRO A 123 -7.73 -10.56 -1.29
C PRO A 123 -8.42 -11.22 -2.48
N VAL A 124 -8.96 -10.43 -3.43
CA VAL A 124 -9.57 -10.96 -4.66
C VAL A 124 -8.51 -11.70 -5.47
N ALA A 125 -7.38 -11.05 -5.78
CA ALA A 125 -6.28 -11.66 -6.52
C ALA A 125 -5.74 -12.95 -5.84
N ALA A 126 -5.71 -12.98 -4.49
CA ALA A 126 -5.30 -14.16 -3.75
C ALA A 126 -6.32 -15.32 -3.85
N ARG A 127 -7.62 -15.03 -3.92
CA ARG A 127 -8.68 -16.04 -4.13
C ARG A 127 -8.67 -16.59 -5.56
N GLU A 128 -8.36 -15.77 -6.54
CA GLU A 128 -8.24 -16.14 -7.96
C GLU A 128 -6.92 -16.85 -8.28
N GLY A 129 -6.02 -16.99 -7.30
CA GLY A 129 -4.73 -17.66 -7.48
C GLY A 129 -3.66 -16.78 -8.14
N GLU A 130 -3.92 -15.50 -8.34
CA GLU A 130 -2.98 -14.53 -8.90
C GLU A 130 -1.96 -14.00 -7.88
N ALA A 131 -2.24 -14.18 -6.59
CA ALA A 131 -1.39 -13.77 -5.48
C ALA A 131 -1.26 -14.89 -4.42
N PRO A 132 -0.23 -14.85 -3.56
CA PRO A 132 -0.08 -15.83 -2.48
C PRO A 132 -1.32 -15.89 -1.58
N ARG A 133 -1.79 -17.08 -1.25
CA ARG A 133 -3.01 -17.29 -0.45
C ARG A 133 -3.02 -16.57 0.90
N HIS A 134 -1.85 -16.38 1.52
CA HIS A 134 -1.74 -15.65 2.79
C HIS A 134 -2.06 -14.15 2.66
N PHE A 135 -2.03 -13.56 1.45
CA PHE A 135 -2.45 -12.17 1.21
C PHE A 135 -3.93 -11.95 1.54
N ALA A 136 -4.79 -12.96 1.29
CA ALA A 136 -6.20 -12.87 1.65
C ALA A 136 -6.44 -12.68 3.16
N ARG A 137 -5.51 -13.11 4.01
CA ARG A 137 -5.57 -12.95 5.47
C ARG A 137 -4.75 -11.75 5.97
N LEU A 138 -3.58 -11.52 5.37
CA LEU A 138 -2.64 -10.49 5.82
C LEU A 138 -3.12 -9.08 5.48
N ARG A 139 -3.57 -8.87 4.24
CA ARG A 139 -3.92 -7.53 3.73
C ARG A 139 -5.08 -6.86 4.47
N PRO A 140 -6.20 -7.55 4.79
CA PRO A 140 -7.29 -6.97 5.57
C PRO A 140 -6.91 -6.56 6.99
N LEU A 141 -5.82 -7.08 7.55
CA LEU A 141 -5.33 -6.71 8.88
C LEU A 141 -4.27 -5.59 8.82
N GLN A 142 -3.43 -5.62 7.81
CA GLN A 142 -2.28 -4.75 7.64
C GLN A 142 -2.67 -3.38 7.07
N ILE A 143 -3.44 -3.34 5.98
CA ILE A 143 -3.76 -2.10 5.26
C ILE A 143 -4.65 -1.14 6.07
N PRO A 144 -5.62 -1.59 6.90
CA PRO A 144 -6.38 -0.68 7.76
C PRO A 144 -5.53 0.15 8.70
N LEU A 145 -4.34 -0.32 9.11
CA LEU A 145 -3.39 0.50 9.89
C LEU A 145 -2.94 1.73 9.11
N ALA A 146 -2.55 1.54 7.83
CA ALA A 146 -2.20 2.66 6.97
C ALA A 146 -3.39 3.60 6.74
N LEU A 147 -4.59 3.05 6.52
CA LEU A 147 -5.80 3.86 6.34
C LEU A 147 -6.14 4.68 7.59
N ALA A 148 -5.96 4.12 8.79
CA ALA A 148 -6.17 4.86 10.04
C ALA A 148 -5.16 6.02 10.18
N GLY A 149 -3.86 5.77 9.93
CA GLY A 149 -2.83 6.81 9.96
C GLY A 149 -3.07 7.90 8.91
N LEU A 150 -3.40 7.51 7.68
CA LEU A 150 -3.72 8.46 6.61
C LEU A 150 -5.01 9.25 6.90
N GLY A 151 -6.03 8.60 7.47
CA GLY A 151 -7.25 9.27 7.90
C GLY A 151 -6.98 10.34 8.97
N ALA A 152 -6.11 10.04 9.95
CA ALA A 152 -5.67 11.00 10.94
C ALA A 152 -4.89 12.17 10.31
N LEU A 153 -4.02 11.92 9.32
CA LEU A 153 -3.32 12.98 8.59
C LEU A 153 -4.26 13.83 7.73
N LEU A 154 -5.28 13.22 7.13
CA LEU A 154 -6.29 13.98 6.39
C LEU A 154 -7.06 14.92 7.33
N ALA A 155 -7.50 14.42 8.48
CA ALA A 155 -8.17 15.24 9.49
C ALA A 155 -7.28 16.42 9.95
N LEU A 156 -5.99 16.17 10.15
CA LEU A 156 -5.01 17.20 10.49
C LEU A 156 -4.88 18.26 9.39
N ALA A 157 -4.80 17.83 8.11
CA ALA A 157 -4.67 18.72 6.97
C ALA A 157 -5.93 19.56 6.68
N LEU A 158 -7.12 19.09 7.10
CA LEU A 158 -8.38 19.82 6.95
C LEU A 158 -8.65 20.76 8.12
N ALA A 159 -7.98 20.57 9.26
CA ALA A 159 -8.10 21.42 10.45
C ALA A 159 -7.08 22.57 10.51
N ALA A 160 -6.10 22.58 9.58
CA ALA A 160 -5.04 23.58 9.48
C ALA A 160 -5.42 24.72 8.54
#